data_d626a12d30bd16b729b606b70442492e
#
_entry.id   d626a12d30bd16b729b606b70442492e
#
_cell.length_a   1.000
_cell.length_b   1.000
_cell.length_c   1.000
_cell.angle_alpha   90.00
_cell.angle_beta   90.00
_cell.angle_gamma   90.00
#
_symmetry.space_group_name_H-M   'P 1'
#
loop_
_entity.id
_entity.type
_entity.pdbx_description
1 polymer ?
#
loop_
_entity_poly.entity_id
_entity_poly.type
_entity_poly.pdbx_seq_one_letter_code
_entity_poly.pdbx_strand_id
1 'polypeptide(L)'
;PVLLVSLAGAAVDYAIMATAPFLWVLYIGRIVAGITGATGAVAGAYIADITDGDERARHFGFMSACFGFGMVAGPVLGGLMGGFSPHAPFFAAAALNGLNFLTGCFLLPESHKGERRPLRREALNPLASFRWARGMTVVAALMAVFFIMQLVGQVPAALWVIFGEDRFHWDATTIGISLAAFGILHSLAQAMITGPVAARLGERRALMLGMIADGTGYILLAFATRGWMAFPIMVLLASGGIGMPALQAMLSRQVDEERQGQLQGSLAALTSLTSIVGPLLFTAIYAASITTWNGWAWIAGAALYLLCLPALRRGLWSGAGQRADR
;
A
#
# COMPACT_ATOMS: atom_id res chain seq x y z
N PRO A 1 -1.42 -9.15 -23.91
CA PRO A 1 -2.21 -7.94 -24.28
C PRO A 1 -2.66 -7.17 -23.03
N VAL A 2 -3.06 -7.83 -21.92
CA VAL A 2 -3.61 -7.13 -20.73
C VAL A 2 -2.60 -6.14 -20.12
N LEU A 3 -1.32 -6.52 -20.03
CA LEU A 3 -0.25 -5.63 -19.52
C LEU A 3 -0.11 -4.38 -20.41
N LEU A 4 -0.17 -4.54 -21.72
CA LEU A 4 -0.09 -3.42 -22.65
C LEU A 4 -1.28 -2.46 -22.50
N VAL A 5 -2.51 -2.99 -22.34
CA VAL A 5 -3.70 -2.16 -22.08
C VAL A 5 -3.53 -1.37 -20.77
N SER A 6 -2.96 -2.00 -19.75
CA SER A 6 -2.70 -1.33 -18.45
C SER A 6 -1.66 -0.20 -18.56
N LEU A 7 -0.58 -0.43 -19.31
CA LEU A 7 0.44 0.59 -19.56
C LEU A 7 -0.07 1.75 -20.41
N ALA A 8 -0.84 1.43 -21.47
CA ALA A 8 -1.50 2.44 -22.31
C ALA A 8 -2.49 3.28 -21.49
N GLY A 9 -3.31 2.62 -20.65
CA GLY A 9 -4.26 3.31 -19.78
C GLY A 9 -3.57 4.24 -18.80
N ALA A 10 -2.44 3.82 -18.21
CA ALA A 10 -1.63 4.67 -17.33
C ALA A 10 -1.04 5.87 -18.08
N ALA A 11 -0.52 5.68 -19.30
CA ALA A 11 0.01 6.77 -20.11
C ALA A 11 -1.08 7.79 -20.45
N VAL A 12 -2.28 7.33 -20.82
CA VAL A 12 -3.44 8.19 -21.13
C VAL A 12 -3.90 8.94 -19.88
N ASP A 13 -4.01 8.27 -18.73
CA ASP A 13 -4.38 8.89 -17.47
C ASP A 13 -3.42 10.03 -17.08
N TYR A 14 -2.11 9.77 -17.10
CA TYR A 14 -1.12 10.81 -16.79
C TYR A 14 -1.11 11.94 -17.82
N ALA A 15 -1.37 11.66 -19.10
CA ALA A 15 -1.51 12.69 -20.13
C ALA A 15 -2.75 13.57 -19.87
N ILE A 16 -3.86 12.96 -19.46
CA ILE A 16 -5.07 13.70 -19.05
C ILE A 16 -4.75 14.57 -17.83
N MET A 17 -4.08 14.04 -16.81
CA MET A 17 -3.70 14.81 -15.61
C MET A 17 -2.75 15.97 -15.94
N ALA A 18 -1.83 15.78 -16.87
CA ALA A 18 -0.88 16.80 -17.30
C ALA A 18 -1.55 17.98 -18.04
N THR A 19 -2.68 17.72 -18.71
CA THR A 19 -3.34 18.69 -19.59
C THR A 19 -4.70 19.15 -19.11
N ALA A 20 -5.21 18.60 -17.99
CA ALA A 20 -6.56 18.82 -17.52
C ALA A 20 -6.81 20.30 -17.12
N PRO A 21 -7.68 21.03 -17.84
CA PRO A 21 -8.02 22.41 -17.49
C PRO A 21 -9.08 22.51 -16.39
N PHE A 22 -9.80 21.41 -16.11
CA PHE A 22 -10.90 21.36 -15.16
C PHE A 22 -10.83 20.10 -14.28
N LEU A 23 -11.33 20.21 -13.06
CA LEU A 23 -11.34 19.13 -12.08
C LEU A 23 -12.08 17.85 -12.58
N TRP A 24 -13.18 17.99 -13.30
CA TRP A 24 -13.94 16.84 -13.82
C TRP A 24 -13.13 16.00 -14.84
N VAL A 25 -12.18 16.61 -15.55
CA VAL A 25 -11.30 15.92 -16.49
C VAL A 25 -10.36 14.98 -15.74
N LEU A 26 -9.88 15.38 -14.55
CA LEU A 26 -9.08 14.53 -13.66
C LEU A 26 -9.86 13.29 -13.23
N TYR A 27 -11.16 13.41 -12.95
CA TYR A 27 -11.99 12.24 -12.61
C TYR A 27 -12.08 11.25 -13.77
N ILE A 28 -12.16 11.71 -15.02
CA ILE A 28 -12.12 10.82 -16.20
C ILE A 28 -10.79 10.05 -16.23
N GLY A 29 -9.66 10.73 -16.06
CA GLY A 29 -8.35 10.09 -15.98
C GLY A 29 -8.32 9.00 -14.89
N ARG A 30 -8.80 9.32 -13.68
CA ARG A 30 -8.85 8.35 -12.58
C ARG A 30 -9.76 7.15 -12.85
N ILE A 31 -10.87 7.33 -13.59
CA ILE A 31 -11.74 6.23 -14.02
C ILE A 31 -11.00 5.33 -15.02
N VAL A 32 -10.31 5.92 -16.01
CA VAL A 32 -9.48 5.17 -16.97
C VAL A 32 -8.40 4.37 -16.23
N ALA A 33 -7.66 5.03 -15.31
CA ALA A 33 -6.65 4.36 -14.49
C ALA A 33 -7.24 3.21 -13.65
N GLY A 34 -8.43 3.41 -13.08
CA GLY A 34 -9.12 2.38 -12.29
C GLY A 34 -9.51 1.15 -13.11
N ILE A 35 -9.99 1.35 -14.34
CA ILE A 35 -10.37 0.25 -15.25
C ILE A 35 -9.13 -0.51 -15.75
N THR A 36 -8.02 0.19 -15.97
CA THR A 36 -6.79 -0.37 -16.56
C THR A 36 -5.73 -0.72 -15.50
N GLY A 37 -5.93 -0.39 -14.23
CA GLY A 37 -4.95 -0.41 -13.15
C GLY A 37 -4.53 -1.80 -12.64
N ALA A 38 -4.24 -2.75 -13.52
CA ALA A 38 -3.85 -4.11 -13.15
C ALA A 38 -2.35 -4.43 -13.36
N THR A 39 -1.50 -3.42 -13.63
CA THR A 39 -0.11 -3.60 -14.05
C THR A 39 0.70 -4.51 -13.12
N GLY A 40 0.63 -4.30 -11.82
CA GLY A 40 1.41 -5.10 -10.85
C GLY A 40 0.97 -6.57 -10.80
N ALA A 41 -0.34 -6.83 -10.79
CA ALA A 41 -0.88 -8.19 -10.77
C ALA A 41 -0.58 -8.93 -12.08
N VAL A 42 -0.73 -8.26 -13.22
CA VAL A 42 -0.48 -8.85 -14.53
C VAL A 42 1.02 -9.07 -14.77
N ALA A 43 1.88 -8.15 -14.32
CA ALA A 43 3.34 -8.35 -14.37
C ALA A 43 3.77 -9.56 -13.53
N GLY A 44 3.20 -9.71 -12.32
CA GLY A 44 3.44 -10.89 -11.49
C GLY A 44 2.99 -12.19 -12.15
N ALA A 45 1.80 -12.21 -12.76
CA ALA A 45 1.31 -13.36 -13.52
C ALA A 45 2.22 -13.67 -14.71
N TYR A 46 2.62 -12.64 -15.46
CA TYR A 46 3.53 -12.81 -16.61
C TYR A 46 4.86 -13.44 -16.18
N ILE A 47 5.49 -12.96 -15.10
CA ILE A 47 6.72 -13.56 -14.55
C ILE A 47 6.48 -15.02 -14.17
N ALA A 48 5.35 -15.33 -13.52
CA ALA A 48 5.01 -16.69 -13.13
C ALA A 48 4.84 -17.64 -14.34
N ASP A 49 4.34 -17.11 -15.46
CA ASP A 49 4.11 -17.88 -16.70
C ASP A 49 5.42 -18.18 -17.45
N ILE A 50 6.42 -17.30 -17.39
CA ILE A 50 7.65 -17.41 -18.19
C ILE A 50 8.86 -17.95 -17.42
N THR A 51 8.72 -18.20 -16.09
CA THR A 51 9.82 -18.62 -15.23
C THR A 51 9.46 -19.83 -14.37
N ASP A 52 10.45 -20.68 -14.07
CA ASP A 52 10.32 -21.85 -13.22
C ASP A 52 11.25 -21.78 -12.00
N GLY A 53 10.82 -22.41 -10.88
CA GLY A 53 11.66 -22.66 -9.70
C GLY A 53 12.41 -21.43 -9.16
N ASP A 54 13.74 -21.56 -9.04
CA ASP A 54 14.63 -20.55 -8.47
C ASP A 54 14.70 -19.26 -9.32
N GLU A 55 14.54 -19.40 -10.64
CA GLU A 55 14.53 -18.26 -11.56
C GLU A 55 13.32 -17.37 -11.31
N ARG A 56 12.18 -17.96 -11.00
CA ARG A 56 10.95 -17.22 -10.61
C ARG A 56 11.18 -16.36 -9.38
N ALA A 57 11.79 -16.91 -8.33
CA ALA A 57 12.10 -16.17 -7.11
C ALA A 57 13.03 -14.97 -7.39
N ARG A 58 14.02 -15.14 -8.27
CA ARG A 58 14.94 -14.09 -8.70
C ARG A 58 14.21 -12.96 -9.43
N HIS A 59 13.29 -13.27 -10.36
CA HIS A 59 12.55 -12.29 -11.12
C HIS A 59 11.55 -11.53 -10.25
N PHE A 60 10.86 -12.19 -9.31
CA PHE A 60 10.03 -11.50 -8.32
C PHE A 60 10.86 -10.60 -7.39
N GLY A 61 12.06 -11.02 -7.00
CA GLY A 61 13.00 -10.19 -6.25
C GLY A 61 13.40 -8.93 -7.01
N PHE A 62 13.69 -9.07 -8.31
CA PHE A 62 14.00 -7.93 -9.18
C PHE A 62 12.79 -6.98 -9.35
N MET A 63 11.60 -7.53 -9.56
CA MET A 63 10.37 -6.75 -9.62
C MET A 63 10.15 -5.95 -8.32
N SER A 64 10.35 -6.59 -7.17
CA SER A 64 10.23 -5.91 -5.86
C SER A 64 11.27 -4.81 -5.68
N ALA A 65 12.50 -5.01 -6.15
CA ALA A 65 13.54 -4.00 -6.14
C ALA A 65 13.18 -2.80 -7.03
N CYS A 66 12.60 -3.04 -8.22
CA CYS A 66 12.10 -1.97 -9.09
C CYS A 66 10.95 -1.17 -8.43
N PHE A 67 10.03 -1.83 -7.74
CA PHE A 67 8.99 -1.15 -6.96
C PHE A 67 9.60 -0.30 -5.84
N GLY A 68 10.57 -0.83 -5.09
CA GLY A 68 11.27 -0.10 -4.04
C GLY A 68 12.02 1.12 -4.58
N PHE A 69 12.71 0.96 -5.71
CA PHE A 69 13.36 2.08 -6.39
C PHE A 69 12.34 3.15 -6.83
N GLY A 70 11.23 2.74 -7.43
CA GLY A 70 10.16 3.65 -7.85
C GLY A 70 9.53 4.41 -6.68
N MET A 71 9.39 3.78 -5.52
CA MET A 71 8.87 4.41 -4.31
C MET A 71 9.78 5.54 -3.80
N VAL A 72 11.08 5.46 -4.03
CA VAL A 72 12.06 6.51 -3.68
C VAL A 72 12.20 7.53 -4.80
N ALA A 73 12.43 7.06 -6.03
CA ALA A 73 12.68 7.92 -7.19
C ALA A 73 11.46 8.75 -7.59
N GLY A 74 10.25 8.17 -7.45
CA GLY A 74 9.00 8.83 -7.80
C GLY A 74 8.80 10.17 -7.07
N PRO A 75 8.76 10.20 -5.75
CA PRO A 75 8.63 11.43 -4.98
C PRO A 75 9.76 12.44 -5.21
N VAL A 76 11.02 11.98 -5.39
CA VAL A 76 12.14 12.88 -5.72
C VAL A 76 11.90 13.57 -7.04
N LEU A 77 11.63 12.80 -8.10
CA LEU A 77 11.36 13.35 -9.42
C LEU A 77 10.11 14.22 -9.41
N GLY A 78 9.05 13.77 -8.73
CA GLY A 78 7.80 14.52 -8.59
C GLY A 78 8.02 15.87 -7.88
N GLY A 79 8.76 15.88 -6.78
CA GLY A 79 9.08 17.11 -6.03
C GLY A 79 9.95 18.08 -6.82
N LEU A 80 11.05 17.60 -7.44
CA LEU A 80 11.94 18.42 -8.26
C LEU A 80 11.21 19.03 -9.46
N MET A 81 10.43 18.21 -10.18
CA MET A 81 9.68 18.68 -11.35
C MET A 81 8.49 19.56 -10.95
N GLY A 82 7.84 19.25 -9.83
CA GLY A 82 6.74 20.05 -9.27
C GLY A 82 7.16 21.47 -8.91
N GLY A 83 8.43 21.67 -8.55
CA GLY A 83 9.02 23.01 -8.33
C GLY A 83 9.04 23.89 -9.58
N PHE A 84 9.07 23.29 -10.79
CA PHE A 84 9.00 24.05 -12.05
C PHE A 84 7.54 24.29 -12.49
N SER A 85 6.70 23.27 -12.38
CA SER A 85 5.28 23.34 -12.73
C SER A 85 4.52 22.18 -12.07
N PRO A 86 3.30 22.40 -11.55
CA PRO A 86 2.45 21.32 -11.02
C PRO A 86 2.12 20.24 -12.05
N HIS A 87 2.18 20.54 -13.34
CA HIS A 87 1.89 19.62 -14.43
C HIS A 87 3.12 18.82 -14.91
N ALA A 88 4.33 19.32 -14.65
CA ALA A 88 5.57 18.70 -15.15
C ALA A 88 5.76 17.23 -14.72
N PRO A 89 5.48 16.80 -13.46
CA PRO A 89 5.59 15.42 -13.06
C PRO A 89 4.66 14.50 -13.85
N PHE A 90 3.47 14.97 -14.20
CA PHE A 90 2.48 14.18 -14.96
C PHE A 90 2.89 14.00 -16.41
N PHE A 91 3.50 15.01 -17.04
CA PHE A 91 4.09 14.87 -18.38
C PHE A 91 5.21 13.83 -18.38
N ALA A 92 6.10 13.87 -17.40
CA ALA A 92 7.16 12.87 -17.26
C ALA A 92 6.60 11.45 -17.05
N ALA A 93 5.60 11.32 -16.18
CA ALA A 93 4.94 10.03 -15.95
C ALA A 93 4.23 9.52 -17.20
N ALA A 94 3.55 10.38 -17.97
CA ALA A 94 2.92 10.02 -19.24
C ALA A 94 3.97 9.54 -20.26
N ALA A 95 5.08 10.28 -20.40
CA ALA A 95 6.16 9.90 -21.31
C ALA A 95 6.81 8.57 -20.93
N LEU A 96 7.11 8.34 -19.64
CA LEU A 96 7.69 7.08 -19.16
C LEU A 96 6.74 5.89 -19.36
N ASN A 97 5.45 6.05 -19.05
CA ASN A 97 4.46 4.98 -19.29
C ASN A 97 4.23 4.74 -20.79
N GLY A 98 4.22 5.79 -21.62
CA GLY A 98 4.14 5.66 -23.06
C GLY A 98 5.34 4.94 -23.66
N LEU A 99 6.55 5.28 -23.21
CA LEU A 99 7.79 4.60 -23.61
C LEU A 99 7.75 3.13 -23.16
N ASN A 100 7.30 2.86 -21.95
CA ASN A 100 7.18 1.49 -21.43
C ASN A 100 6.13 0.68 -22.22
N PHE A 101 5.02 1.30 -22.60
CA PHE A 101 4.03 0.70 -23.49
C PHE A 101 4.64 0.34 -24.86
N LEU A 102 5.33 1.28 -25.50
CA LEU A 102 5.98 1.06 -26.79
C LEU A 102 7.02 -0.06 -26.69
N THR A 103 7.89 0.00 -25.68
CA THR A 103 8.89 -1.05 -25.42
C THR A 103 8.23 -2.40 -25.22
N GLY A 104 7.14 -2.44 -24.47
CA GLY A 104 6.36 -3.66 -24.25
C GLY A 104 5.74 -4.24 -25.52
N CYS A 105 5.29 -3.39 -26.46
CA CYS A 105 4.77 -3.86 -27.74
C CYS A 105 5.81 -4.62 -28.59
N PHE A 106 7.08 -4.25 -28.47
CA PHE A 106 8.16 -4.85 -29.27
C PHE A 106 8.87 -6.00 -28.52
N LEU A 107 8.98 -5.94 -27.20
CA LEU A 107 9.82 -6.86 -26.42
C LEU A 107 9.04 -7.95 -25.67
N LEU A 108 7.72 -7.77 -25.41
CA LEU A 108 6.96 -8.70 -24.59
C LEU A 108 6.16 -9.67 -25.47
N PRO A 109 6.59 -10.94 -25.63
CA PRO A 109 5.77 -11.95 -26.27
C PRO A 109 4.55 -12.31 -25.42
N GLU A 110 3.49 -12.85 -26.04
CA GLU A 110 2.34 -13.36 -25.30
C GLU A 110 2.73 -14.60 -24.49
N SER A 111 2.57 -14.53 -23.16
CA SER A 111 2.92 -15.64 -22.25
C SER A 111 1.81 -16.70 -22.17
N HIS A 112 0.56 -16.28 -22.28
CA HIS A 112 -0.59 -17.19 -22.13
C HIS A 112 -0.99 -17.81 -23.46
N LYS A 113 -0.68 -19.10 -23.63
CA LYS A 113 -1.02 -19.91 -24.81
C LYS A 113 -2.28 -20.77 -24.62
N GLY A 114 -2.93 -20.67 -23.45
CA GLY A 114 -4.10 -21.48 -23.10
C GLY A 114 -5.44 -20.87 -23.57
N GLU A 115 -6.49 -21.67 -23.47
CA GLU A 115 -7.86 -21.20 -23.75
C GLU A 115 -8.30 -20.12 -22.77
N ARG A 116 -8.95 -19.08 -23.30
CA ARG A 116 -9.52 -18.01 -22.48
C ARG A 116 -10.67 -18.55 -21.65
N ARG A 117 -10.50 -18.65 -20.34
CA ARG A 117 -11.60 -19.03 -19.44
C ARG A 117 -12.60 -17.88 -19.33
N PRO A 118 -13.91 -18.14 -19.48
CA PRO A 118 -14.92 -17.12 -19.31
C PRO A 118 -14.89 -16.57 -17.87
N LEU A 119 -15.02 -15.25 -17.74
CA LEU A 119 -15.13 -14.57 -16.44
C LEU A 119 -16.40 -15.09 -15.74
N ARG A 120 -16.24 -15.83 -14.65
CA ARG A 120 -17.35 -16.21 -13.78
C ARG A 120 -17.83 -14.99 -13.01
N ARG A 121 -19.13 -14.72 -13.03
CA ARG A 121 -19.74 -13.60 -12.27
C ARG A 121 -19.45 -13.66 -10.78
N GLU A 122 -19.23 -14.86 -10.24
CA GLU A 122 -18.85 -15.10 -8.85
C GLU A 122 -17.47 -14.50 -8.51
N ALA A 123 -16.53 -14.45 -9.46
CA ALA A 123 -15.22 -13.84 -9.31
C ALA A 123 -15.28 -12.29 -9.20
N LEU A 124 -16.37 -11.68 -9.62
CA LEU A 124 -16.61 -10.24 -9.53
C LEU A 124 -17.23 -9.81 -8.20
N ASN A 125 -17.60 -10.76 -7.33
CA ASN A 125 -18.20 -10.45 -6.03
C ASN A 125 -17.12 -10.42 -4.93
N PRO A 126 -16.62 -9.24 -4.51
CA PRO A 126 -15.61 -9.13 -3.47
C PRO A 126 -16.08 -9.69 -2.12
N LEU A 127 -17.40 -9.66 -1.84
CA LEU A 127 -17.95 -10.19 -0.61
C LEU A 127 -17.95 -11.72 -0.56
N ALA A 128 -17.93 -12.40 -1.71
CA ALA A 128 -17.81 -13.86 -1.76
C ALA A 128 -16.46 -14.32 -1.19
N SER A 129 -15.42 -13.49 -1.35
CA SER A 129 -14.06 -13.73 -0.85
C SER A 129 -13.99 -13.78 0.68
N PHE A 130 -15.02 -13.33 1.41
CA PHE A 130 -15.02 -13.35 2.88
C PHE A 130 -15.86 -14.49 3.47
N ARG A 131 -16.72 -15.15 2.68
CA ARG A 131 -17.59 -16.21 3.19
C ARG A 131 -16.84 -17.43 3.69
N TRP A 132 -15.68 -17.73 3.11
CA TRP A 132 -14.84 -18.85 3.51
C TRP A 132 -14.23 -18.68 4.91
N ALA A 133 -13.98 -17.42 5.35
CA ALA A 133 -13.46 -17.13 6.68
C ALA A 133 -14.52 -17.22 7.79
N ARG A 134 -15.82 -17.38 7.42
CA ARG A 134 -16.90 -17.58 8.40
C ARG A 134 -16.66 -18.88 9.16
N GLY A 135 -16.62 -18.80 10.48
CA GLY A 135 -16.32 -19.93 11.36
C GLY A 135 -14.83 -20.06 11.74
N MET A 136 -13.94 -19.35 11.08
CA MET A 136 -12.50 -19.27 11.42
C MET A 136 -12.23 -18.01 12.26
N THR A 137 -12.61 -18.04 13.53
CA THR A 137 -12.59 -16.84 14.41
C THR A 137 -11.24 -16.14 14.45
N VAL A 138 -10.13 -16.90 14.46
CA VAL A 138 -8.77 -16.35 14.47
C VAL A 138 -8.44 -15.63 13.15
N VAL A 139 -8.78 -16.26 12.02
CA VAL A 139 -8.54 -15.66 10.68
C VAL A 139 -9.36 -14.39 10.53
N ALA A 140 -10.63 -14.41 10.91
CA ALA A 140 -11.50 -13.23 10.85
C ALA A 140 -10.98 -12.09 11.73
N ALA A 141 -10.49 -12.39 12.95
CA ALA A 141 -9.90 -11.40 13.84
C ALA A 141 -8.61 -10.79 13.24
N LEU A 142 -7.73 -11.61 12.65
CA LEU A 142 -6.52 -11.13 11.99
C LEU A 142 -6.82 -10.31 10.72
N MET A 143 -7.84 -10.71 9.95
CA MET A 143 -8.30 -9.94 8.78
C MET A 143 -8.86 -8.57 9.21
N ALA A 144 -9.54 -8.49 10.35
CA ALA A 144 -9.98 -7.21 10.92
C ALA A 144 -8.78 -6.33 11.32
N VAL A 145 -7.75 -6.91 11.95
CA VAL A 145 -6.49 -6.20 12.24
C VAL A 145 -5.83 -5.72 10.95
N PHE A 146 -5.77 -6.58 9.92
CA PHE A 146 -5.23 -6.22 8.61
C PHE A 146 -5.98 -5.03 7.99
N PHE A 147 -7.31 -5.07 8.01
CA PHE A 147 -8.15 -3.97 7.52
C PHE A 147 -7.85 -2.66 8.26
N ILE A 148 -7.78 -2.70 9.59
CA ILE A 148 -7.48 -1.51 10.40
C ILE A 148 -6.08 -0.98 10.08
N MET A 149 -5.06 -1.84 10.00
CA MET A 149 -3.70 -1.42 9.67
C MET A 149 -3.62 -0.80 8.26
N GLN A 150 -4.28 -1.42 7.28
CA GLN A 150 -4.34 -0.87 5.93
C GLN A 150 -5.09 0.47 5.88
N LEU A 151 -6.17 0.59 6.66
CA LEU A 151 -6.92 1.84 6.77
C LEU A 151 -6.08 2.94 7.42
N VAL A 152 -5.37 2.64 8.52
CA VAL A 152 -4.47 3.58 9.20
C VAL A 152 -3.32 4.00 8.28
N GLY A 153 -2.79 3.08 7.47
CA GLY A 153 -1.78 3.39 6.44
C GLY A 153 -2.23 4.41 5.39
N GLN A 154 -3.54 4.63 5.23
CA GLN A 154 -4.07 5.68 4.34
C GLN A 154 -3.94 7.10 4.94
N VAL A 155 -3.71 7.24 6.24
CA VAL A 155 -3.53 8.57 6.88
C VAL A 155 -2.36 9.34 6.26
N PRO A 156 -1.10 8.83 6.30
CA PRO A 156 0.01 9.51 5.66
C PRO A 156 -0.14 9.57 4.13
N ALA A 157 -0.70 8.55 3.51
CA ALA A 157 -0.90 8.53 2.07
C ALA A 157 -1.82 9.66 1.58
N ALA A 158 -2.85 9.98 2.35
CA ALA A 158 -3.81 11.04 2.01
C ALA A 158 -3.37 12.43 2.48
N LEU A 159 -2.69 12.52 3.63
CA LEU A 159 -2.52 13.79 4.34
C LEU A 159 -1.10 14.35 4.31
N TRP A 160 -0.06 13.55 3.98
CA TRP A 160 1.32 13.98 4.10
C TRP A 160 1.63 15.29 3.38
N VAL A 161 1.17 15.41 2.13
CA VAL A 161 1.38 16.60 1.30
C VAL A 161 0.62 17.79 1.90
N ILE A 162 -0.69 17.64 2.10
CA ILE A 162 -1.58 18.71 2.58
C ILE A 162 -1.14 19.19 3.97
N PHE A 163 -0.82 18.25 4.86
CA PHE A 163 -0.34 18.58 6.21
C PHE A 163 1.02 19.26 6.19
N GLY A 164 1.94 18.84 5.30
CA GLY A 164 3.25 19.45 5.10
C GLY A 164 3.15 20.89 4.62
N GLU A 165 2.26 21.16 3.67
CA GLU A 165 1.97 22.50 3.16
C GLU A 165 1.33 23.39 4.23
N ASP A 166 0.25 22.91 4.86
CA ASP A 166 -0.55 23.72 5.80
C ASP A 166 0.17 23.94 7.13
N ARG A 167 0.87 22.92 7.65
CA ARG A 167 1.44 22.96 9.00
C ARG A 167 2.87 23.43 9.05
N PHE A 168 3.67 23.03 8.05
CA PHE A 168 5.11 23.29 8.02
C PHE A 168 5.51 24.28 6.92
N HIS A 169 4.58 24.70 6.06
CA HIS A 169 4.82 25.55 4.91
C HIS A 169 5.91 25.00 3.97
N TRP A 170 5.89 23.66 3.80
CA TRP A 170 6.82 23.00 2.91
C TRP A 170 6.48 23.27 1.44
N ASP A 171 7.50 23.47 0.65
CA ASP A 171 7.40 23.50 -0.80
C ASP A 171 7.38 22.08 -1.39
N ALA A 172 7.05 21.96 -2.67
CA ALA A 172 6.99 20.68 -3.38
C ALA A 172 8.31 19.90 -3.31
N THR A 173 9.45 20.61 -3.33
CA THR A 173 10.78 19.99 -3.25
C THR A 173 11.02 19.36 -1.88
N THR A 174 10.71 20.07 -0.80
CA THR A 174 10.83 19.56 0.58
C THR A 174 9.91 18.37 0.82
N ILE A 175 8.68 18.43 0.29
CA ILE A 175 7.73 17.29 0.34
C ILE A 175 8.32 16.09 -0.40
N GLY A 176 8.83 16.27 -1.61
CA GLY A 176 9.45 15.20 -2.39
C GLY A 176 10.64 14.57 -1.68
N ILE A 177 11.52 15.38 -1.08
CA ILE A 177 12.67 14.92 -0.29
C ILE A 177 12.19 14.14 0.95
N SER A 178 11.16 14.62 1.65
CA SER A 178 10.61 13.96 2.82
C SER A 178 10.03 12.58 2.50
N LEU A 179 9.29 12.47 1.40
CA LEU A 179 8.74 11.19 0.93
C LEU A 179 9.84 10.22 0.51
N ALA A 180 10.89 10.70 -0.15
CA ALA A 180 12.05 9.89 -0.50
C ALA A 180 12.81 9.40 0.75
N ALA A 181 13.03 10.29 1.72
CA ALA A 181 13.66 9.94 2.99
C ALA A 181 12.83 8.86 3.73
N PHE A 182 11.51 9.00 3.77
CA PHE A 182 10.63 7.98 4.33
C PHE A 182 10.76 6.65 3.57
N GLY A 183 10.75 6.67 2.24
CA GLY A 183 10.90 5.46 1.41
C GLY A 183 12.22 4.72 1.70
N ILE A 184 13.33 5.45 1.83
CA ILE A 184 14.64 4.90 2.18
C ILE A 184 14.61 4.29 3.60
N LEU A 185 14.14 5.05 4.60
CA LEU A 185 14.05 4.60 5.98
C LEU A 185 13.17 3.37 6.12
N HIS A 186 12.02 3.35 5.43
CA HIS A 186 11.10 2.23 5.41
C HIS A 186 11.72 0.98 4.78
N SER A 187 12.41 1.13 3.65
CA SER A 187 13.11 0.03 2.98
C SER A 187 14.23 -0.55 3.87
N LEU A 188 15.00 0.32 4.53
CA LEU A 188 16.03 -0.11 5.48
C LEU A 188 15.42 -0.83 6.70
N ALA A 189 14.34 -0.31 7.27
CA ALA A 189 13.64 -0.96 8.38
C ALA A 189 13.11 -2.34 7.96
N GLN A 190 12.51 -2.47 6.79
CA GLN A 190 12.03 -3.74 6.24
C GLN A 190 13.18 -4.75 6.06
N ALA A 191 14.29 -4.31 5.47
CA ALA A 191 15.41 -5.21 5.17
C ALA A 191 16.19 -5.64 6.42
N MET A 192 16.40 -4.71 7.37
CA MET A 192 17.34 -4.94 8.48
C MET A 192 16.66 -5.27 9.80
N ILE A 193 15.43 -4.81 10.03
CA ILE A 193 14.79 -4.89 11.34
C ILE A 193 13.69 -5.95 11.39
N THR A 194 12.91 -6.09 10.30
CA THR A 194 11.72 -6.98 10.28
C THR A 194 12.07 -8.43 10.61
N GLY A 195 13.04 -9.01 9.91
CA GLY A 195 13.46 -10.40 10.11
C GLY A 195 13.98 -10.67 11.55
N PRO A 196 15.01 -9.94 12.02
CA PRO A 196 15.55 -10.12 13.37
C PRO A 196 14.54 -9.89 14.49
N VAL A 197 13.64 -8.91 14.35
CA VAL A 197 12.60 -8.64 15.35
C VAL A 197 11.58 -9.78 15.38
N ALA A 198 11.10 -10.23 14.23
CA ALA A 198 10.17 -11.35 14.14
C ALA A 198 10.79 -12.67 14.67
N ALA A 199 12.06 -12.92 14.36
CA ALA A 199 12.77 -14.12 14.82
C ALA A 199 13.00 -14.13 16.34
N ARG A 200 13.35 -12.98 16.96
CA ARG A 200 13.66 -12.90 18.38
C ARG A 200 12.42 -12.75 19.28
N LEU A 201 11.44 -11.99 18.84
CA LEU A 201 10.29 -11.62 19.68
C LEU A 201 9.02 -12.38 19.29
N GLY A 202 9.01 -13.04 18.14
CA GLY A 202 7.85 -13.66 17.54
C GLY A 202 6.93 -12.66 16.83
N GLU A 203 6.13 -13.15 15.88
CA GLU A 203 5.32 -12.35 14.97
C GLU A 203 4.32 -11.45 15.70
N ARG A 204 3.65 -11.97 16.76
CA ARG A 204 2.67 -11.20 17.52
C ARG A 204 3.28 -9.98 18.21
N ARG A 205 4.48 -10.12 18.82
CA ARG A 205 5.16 -8.99 19.48
C ARG A 205 5.70 -8.01 18.44
N ALA A 206 6.21 -8.51 17.30
CA ALA A 206 6.64 -7.69 16.18
C ALA A 206 5.47 -6.84 15.65
N LEU A 207 4.29 -7.44 15.47
CA LEU A 207 3.07 -6.74 15.08
C LEU A 207 2.70 -5.64 16.08
N MET A 208 2.67 -5.95 17.38
CA MET A 208 2.34 -4.95 18.41
C MET A 208 3.36 -3.81 18.48
N LEU A 209 4.65 -4.11 18.35
CA LEU A 209 5.71 -3.09 18.32
C LEU A 209 5.56 -2.19 17.10
N GLY A 210 5.26 -2.75 15.92
CA GLY A 210 4.97 -1.98 14.71
C GLY A 210 3.80 -1.02 14.92
N MET A 211 2.67 -1.51 15.46
CA MET A 211 1.49 -0.69 15.73
C MET A 211 1.76 0.41 16.78
N ILE A 212 2.54 0.10 17.82
CA ILE A 212 2.91 1.09 18.85
C ILE A 212 3.84 2.17 18.25
N ALA A 213 4.83 1.77 17.45
CA ALA A 213 5.74 2.70 16.81
C ALA A 213 4.99 3.64 15.86
N ASP A 214 4.11 3.09 15.02
CA ASP A 214 3.32 3.84 14.05
C ASP A 214 2.32 4.78 14.74
N GLY A 215 1.55 4.26 15.71
CA GLY A 215 0.60 5.05 16.49
C GLY A 215 1.28 6.18 17.29
N THR A 216 2.44 5.90 17.89
CA THR A 216 3.25 6.92 18.59
C THR A 216 3.75 7.96 17.59
N GLY A 217 4.21 7.53 16.42
CA GLY A 217 4.64 8.42 15.34
C GLY A 217 3.51 9.36 14.91
N TYR A 218 2.28 8.87 14.74
CA TYR A 218 1.12 9.71 14.41
C TYR A 218 0.79 10.71 15.52
N ILE A 219 0.82 10.28 16.77
CA ILE A 219 0.59 11.20 17.92
C ILE A 219 1.65 12.30 17.91
N LEU A 220 2.94 11.94 17.78
CA LEU A 220 4.01 12.93 17.74
C LEU A 220 3.88 13.88 16.55
N LEU A 221 3.50 13.36 15.38
CA LEU A 221 3.30 14.18 14.18
C LEU A 221 2.12 15.16 14.34
N ALA A 222 1.03 14.72 14.99
CA ALA A 222 -0.12 15.59 15.28
C ALA A 222 0.28 16.83 16.10
N PHE A 223 1.23 16.68 17.02
CA PHE A 223 1.73 17.77 17.87
C PHE A 223 2.96 18.47 17.30
N ALA A 224 3.56 18.00 16.21
CA ALA A 224 4.70 18.63 15.58
C ALA A 224 4.34 20.05 15.08
N THR A 225 5.16 21.04 15.46
CA THR A 225 4.96 22.45 15.13
C THR A 225 5.97 22.99 14.12
N ARG A 226 7.07 22.26 13.90
CA ARG A 226 8.15 22.65 12.99
C ARG A 226 8.48 21.52 12.05
N GLY A 227 8.73 21.81 10.77
CA GLY A 227 8.96 20.81 9.74
C GLY A 227 10.12 19.85 10.01
N TRP A 228 11.22 20.32 10.64
CA TRP A 228 12.34 19.46 11.00
C TRP A 228 11.95 18.30 11.95
N MET A 229 10.90 18.49 12.79
CA MET A 229 10.42 17.46 13.72
C MET A 229 9.87 16.23 13.01
N ALA A 230 9.37 16.38 11.79
CA ALA A 230 8.84 15.27 11.00
C ALA A 230 9.94 14.24 10.66
N PHE A 231 11.18 14.65 10.41
CA PHE A 231 12.26 13.74 10.01
C PHE A 231 12.63 12.69 11.07
N PRO A 232 12.88 13.02 12.35
CA PRO A 232 13.07 11.99 13.39
C PRO A 232 11.80 11.15 13.63
N ILE A 233 10.60 11.73 13.49
CA ILE A 233 9.34 10.99 13.63
C ILE A 233 9.20 9.96 12.49
N MET A 234 9.68 10.26 11.27
CA MET A 234 9.68 9.31 10.17
C MET A 234 10.44 8.01 10.46
N VAL A 235 11.50 8.06 11.27
CA VAL A 235 12.23 6.84 11.68
C VAL A 235 11.30 5.92 12.48
N LEU A 236 10.49 6.49 13.33
CA LEU A 236 9.50 5.76 14.12
C LEU A 236 8.39 5.19 13.22
N LEU A 237 7.86 5.99 12.30
CA LEU A 237 6.85 5.57 11.31
C LEU A 237 7.40 4.46 10.39
N ALA A 238 8.64 4.60 9.91
CA ALA A 238 9.29 3.58 9.10
C ALA A 238 9.45 2.26 9.85
N SER A 239 9.76 2.33 11.15
CA SER A 239 9.84 1.16 12.02
C SER A 239 8.46 0.51 12.24
N GLY A 240 7.36 1.27 12.17
CA GLY A 240 5.99 0.75 12.22
C GLY A 240 5.68 -0.25 11.11
N GLY A 241 6.32 -0.12 9.95
CA GLY A 241 6.20 -1.02 8.82
C GLY A 241 6.53 -2.49 9.11
N ILE A 242 7.19 -2.81 10.22
CA ILE A 242 7.49 -4.19 10.67
C ILE A 242 6.19 -4.98 10.94
N GLY A 243 5.12 -4.31 11.35
CA GLY A 243 3.86 -4.96 11.74
C GLY A 243 3.17 -5.71 10.61
N MET A 244 3.19 -5.18 9.39
CA MET A 244 2.44 -5.75 8.26
C MET A 244 2.98 -7.13 7.81
N PRO A 245 4.29 -7.35 7.60
CA PRO A 245 4.82 -8.67 7.29
C PRO A 245 4.56 -9.69 8.40
N ALA A 246 4.66 -9.28 9.66
CA ALA A 246 4.36 -10.14 10.79
C ALA A 246 2.89 -10.59 10.78
N LEU A 247 1.97 -9.69 10.51
CA LEU A 247 0.54 -10.00 10.40
C LEU A 247 0.24 -10.94 9.23
N GLN A 248 0.86 -10.70 8.07
CA GLN A 248 0.69 -11.58 6.89
C GLN A 248 1.23 -12.99 7.16
N ALA A 249 2.37 -13.12 7.83
CA ALA A 249 2.91 -14.41 8.24
C ALA A 249 1.96 -15.14 9.21
N MET A 250 1.41 -14.42 10.20
CA MET A 250 0.41 -14.97 11.13
C MET A 250 -0.85 -15.45 10.39
N LEU A 251 -1.36 -14.69 9.43
CA LEU A 251 -2.53 -15.06 8.61
C LEU A 251 -2.23 -16.29 7.75
N SER A 252 -1.09 -16.32 7.08
CA SER A 252 -0.69 -17.42 6.20
C SER A 252 -0.59 -18.76 6.96
N ARG A 253 -0.11 -18.74 8.19
CA ARG A 253 -0.02 -19.95 9.05
C ARG A 253 -1.36 -20.49 9.55
N GLN A 254 -2.43 -19.70 9.48
CA GLN A 254 -3.78 -20.11 9.91
C GLN A 254 -4.58 -20.78 8.80
N VAL A 255 -4.03 -20.91 7.61
CA VAL A 255 -4.76 -21.34 6.42
C VAL A 255 -3.94 -22.39 5.67
N ASP A 256 -4.61 -23.47 5.27
CA ASP A 256 -4.02 -24.54 4.48
C ASP A 256 -3.55 -24.03 3.10
N GLU A 257 -2.61 -24.75 2.48
CA GLU A 257 -2.05 -24.39 1.17
C GLU A 257 -3.12 -24.17 0.09
N GLU A 258 -4.16 -25.01 0.08
CA GLU A 258 -5.29 -24.91 -0.86
C GLU A 258 -6.07 -23.59 -0.75
N ARG A 259 -6.08 -22.98 0.43
CA ARG A 259 -6.81 -21.73 0.72
C ARG A 259 -5.94 -20.47 0.71
N GLN A 260 -4.64 -20.61 0.50
CA GLN A 260 -3.74 -19.44 0.44
C GLN A 260 -4.16 -18.44 -0.65
N GLY A 261 -4.59 -18.93 -1.82
CA GLY A 261 -5.11 -18.07 -2.87
C GLY A 261 -6.37 -17.30 -2.46
N GLN A 262 -7.27 -17.94 -1.70
CA GLN A 262 -8.49 -17.28 -1.16
C GLN A 262 -8.12 -16.21 -0.12
N LEU A 263 -7.13 -16.49 0.74
CA LEU A 263 -6.61 -15.52 1.69
C LEU A 263 -6.04 -14.31 0.97
N GLN A 264 -5.13 -14.50 0.02
CA GLN A 264 -4.50 -13.39 -0.72
C GLN A 264 -5.54 -12.56 -1.49
N GLY A 265 -6.53 -13.20 -2.12
CA GLY A 265 -7.64 -12.51 -2.75
C GLY A 265 -8.47 -11.68 -1.78
N SER A 266 -8.72 -12.19 -0.57
CA SER A 266 -9.44 -11.46 0.49
C SER A 266 -8.61 -10.27 1.00
N LEU A 267 -7.31 -10.44 1.22
CA LEU A 267 -6.43 -9.35 1.64
C LEU A 267 -6.34 -8.25 0.56
N ALA A 268 -6.25 -8.62 -0.71
CA ALA A 268 -6.28 -7.68 -1.83
C ALA A 268 -7.60 -6.88 -1.88
N ALA A 269 -8.75 -7.55 -1.65
CA ALA A 269 -10.05 -6.89 -1.58
C ALA A 269 -10.13 -5.91 -0.39
N LEU A 270 -9.59 -6.26 0.78
CA LEU A 270 -9.51 -5.36 1.93
C LEU A 270 -8.61 -4.15 1.65
N THR A 271 -7.45 -4.37 1.03
CA THR A 271 -6.55 -3.29 0.61
C THR A 271 -7.25 -2.33 -0.35
N SER A 272 -7.95 -2.87 -1.36
CA SER A 272 -8.72 -2.03 -2.30
C SER A 272 -9.81 -1.23 -1.60
N LEU A 273 -10.53 -1.84 -0.66
CA LEU A 273 -11.57 -1.16 0.10
C LEU A 273 -10.99 -0.02 0.95
N THR A 274 -9.88 -0.26 1.64
CA THR A 274 -9.23 0.79 2.45
C THR A 274 -8.65 1.90 1.60
N SER A 275 -8.16 1.62 0.39
CA SER A 275 -7.66 2.62 -0.56
C SER A 275 -8.79 3.51 -1.12
N ILE A 276 -10.03 3.05 -1.10
CA ILE A 276 -11.21 3.86 -1.47
C ILE A 276 -11.71 4.68 -0.28
N VAL A 277 -11.94 4.00 0.86
CA VAL A 277 -12.58 4.61 2.03
C VAL A 277 -11.60 5.51 2.80
N GLY A 278 -10.34 5.09 2.91
CA GLY A 278 -9.34 5.76 3.74
C GLY A 278 -9.09 7.22 3.37
N PRO A 279 -8.73 7.53 2.11
CA PRO A 279 -8.51 8.91 1.70
C PRO A 279 -9.74 9.79 1.92
N LEU A 280 -10.95 9.29 1.59
CA LEU A 280 -12.20 10.02 1.80
C LEU A 280 -12.45 10.31 3.29
N LEU A 281 -12.26 9.31 4.15
CA LEU A 281 -12.46 9.44 5.58
C LEU A 281 -11.48 10.45 6.19
N PHE A 282 -10.19 10.28 5.93
CA PHE A 282 -9.16 11.09 6.59
C PHE A 282 -9.09 12.51 6.03
N THR A 283 -9.33 12.72 4.74
CA THR A 283 -9.44 14.07 4.19
C THR A 283 -10.70 14.79 4.69
N ALA A 284 -11.82 14.08 4.89
CA ALA A 284 -13.02 14.65 5.50
C ALA A 284 -12.78 15.07 6.96
N ILE A 285 -12.13 14.21 7.77
CA ILE A 285 -11.74 14.56 9.14
C ILE A 285 -10.81 15.77 9.15
N TYR A 286 -9.81 15.78 8.26
CA TYR A 286 -8.85 16.87 8.14
C TYR A 286 -9.55 18.18 7.77
N ALA A 287 -10.38 18.18 6.74
CA ALA A 287 -11.13 19.35 6.29
C ALA A 287 -12.08 19.90 7.38
N ALA A 288 -12.76 19.02 8.11
CA ALA A 288 -13.63 19.41 9.21
C ALA A 288 -12.88 19.99 10.42
N SER A 289 -11.61 19.63 10.58
CA SER A 289 -10.80 20.01 11.74
C SER A 289 -9.77 21.11 11.47
N ILE A 290 -9.58 21.52 10.24
CA ILE A 290 -8.51 22.46 9.84
C ILE A 290 -8.61 23.81 10.58
N THR A 291 -9.83 24.28 10.87
CA THR A 291 -10.07 25.54 11.59
C THR A 291 -9.83 25.44 13.09
N THR A 292 -9.86 24.23 13.65
CA THR A 292 -9.67 24.01 15.09
C THR A 292 -8.24 23.49 15.37
N TRP A 293 -7.93 22.32 14.84
CA TRP A 293 -6.61 21.73 14.97
C TRP A 293 -6.41 20.62 13.92
N ASN A 294 -5.51 20.82 13.00
CA ASN A 294 -5.24 19.91 11.89
C ASN A 294 -4.56 18.57 12.30
N GLY A 295 -4.21 18.39 13.58
CA GLY A 295 -3.69 17.14 14.13
C GLY A 295 -4.74 16.03 14.34
N TRP A 296 -6.05 16.36 14.34
CA TRP A 296 -7.11 15.39 14.65
C TRP A 296 -7.11 14.15 13.75
N ALA A 297 -6.82 14.30 12.47
CA ALA A 297 -6.81 13.17 11.54
C ALA A 297 -5.70 12.17 11.88
N TRP A 298 -4.55 12.64 12.35
CA TRP A 298 -3.44 11.79 12.84
C TRP A 298 -3.82 11.07 14.14
N ILE A 299 -4.45 11.77 15.07
CA ILE A 299 -4.95 11.18 16.34
C ILE A 299 -6.02 10.13 16.05
N ALA A 300 -6.94 10.38 15.10
CA ALA A 300 -7.95 9.42 14.69
C ALA A 300 -7.30 8.14 14.12
N GLY A 301 -6.27 8.28 13.28
CA GLY A 301 -5.48 7.15 12.79
C GLY A 301 -4.84 6.35 13.92
N ALA A 302 -4.17 7.01 14.86
CA ALA A 302 -3.56 6.35 16.02
C ALA A 302 -4.62 5.65 16.91
N ALA A 303 -5.79 6.27 17.10
CA ALA A 303 -6.86 5.72 17.91
C ALA A 303 -7.47 4.44 17.30
N LEU A 304 -7.49 4.31 15.97
CA LEU A 304 -7.98 3.09 15.31
C LEU A 304 -7.18 1.84 15.70
N TYR A 305 -5.90 1.97 16.05
CA TYR A 305 -5.12 0.83 16.55
C TYR A 305 -5.67 0.25 17.87
N LEU A 306 -6.38 1.02 18.66
CA LEU A 306 -7.02 0.53 19.89
C LEU A 306 -8.09 -0.53 19.57
N LEU A 307 -8.72 -0.46 18.40
CA LEU A 307 -9.69 -1.46 17.94
C LEU A 307 -9.05 -2.83 17.65
N CYS A 308 -7.72 -2.88 17.46
CA CYS A 308 -6.99 -4.13 17.28
C CYS A 308 -6.73 -4.87 18.60
N LEU A 309 -6.79 -4.19 19.76
CA LEU A 309 -6.45 -4.78 21.06
C LEU A 309 -7.28 -6.03 21.41
N PRO A 310 -8.62 -6.07 21.20
CA PRO A 310 -9.40 -7.27 21.48
C PRO A 310 -8.94 -8.48 20.67
N ALA A 311 -8.63 -8.29 19.38
CA ALA A 311 -8.17 -9.34 18.48
C ALA A 311 -6.77 -9.87 18.85
N LEU A 312 -5.96 -9.07 19.54
CA LEU A 312 -4.61 -9.41 19.96
C LEU A 312 -4.52 -9.97 21.37
N ARG A 313 -5.64 -10.15 22.09
CA ARG A 313 -5.64 -10.75 23.43
C ARG A 313 -5.22 -12.23 23.39
N ARG A 314 -4.49 -12.68 24.43
CA ARG A 314 -3.91 -14.03 24.51
C ARG A 314 -4.94 -15.17 24.38
N GLY A 315 -6.18 -14.97 24.85
CA GLY A 315 -7.22 -16.00 24.85
C GLY A 315 -7.69 -16.49 23.47
N LEU A 316 -7.56 -15.66 22.41
CA LEU A 316 -7.89 -16.08 21.05
C LEU A 316 -6.82 -17.02 20.44
N TRP A 317 -5.61 -17.04 21.00
CA TRP A 317 -4.45 -17.76 20.45
C TRP A 317 -4.15 -19.09 21.16
N SER A 318 -4.65 -19.29 22.37
CA SER A 318 -4.42 -20.51 23.16
C SER A 318 -5.12 -21.76 22.60
N GLY A 319 -6.11 -21.59 21.71
CA GLY A 319 -6.81 -22.70 21.06
C GLY A 319 -6.24 -23.16 19.71
N ALA A 320 -5.37 -22.36 19.07
CA ALA A 320 -4.82 -22.67 17.75
C ALA A 320 -3.60 -23.61 17.80
N GLY A 321 -2.80 -23.53 18.86
CA GLY A 321 -1.62 -24.40 19.05
C GLY A 321 -1.94 -25.86 19.38
N GLN A 322 -3.15 -26.17 19.86
CA GLN A 322 -3.54 -27.53 20.22
C GLN A 322 -4.15 -28.34 19.05
N ARG A 323 -4.43 -27.72 17.91
CA ARG A 323 -4.94 -28.42 16.71
C ARG A 323 -3.88 -28.84 15.70
N ALA A 324 -2.65 -28.30 15.84
CA ALA A 324 -1.51 -28.67 14.98
C ALA A 324 -0.79 -29.96 15.43
N ASP A 325 -1.08 -30.43 16.66
CA ASP A 325 -0.49 -31.66 17.24
C ASP A 325 -1.48 -32.84 17.30
N ARG A 326 -2.54 -32.81 16.48
CA ARG A 326 -3.45 -33.95 16.35
C ARG A 326 -3.63 -34.34 14.88
#